data_1d14e239f801d488ddf9b76fba9eb633
#
_entry.id   1d14e239f801d488ddf9b76fba9eb633
#
_cell.length_a   1.000
_cell.length_b   1.000
_cell.length_c   1.000
_cell.angle_alpha   90.00
_cell.angle_beta   90.00
_cell.angle_gamma   90.00
#
_symmetry.space_group_name_H-M   'P 1'
#
loop_
_entity.id
_entity.type
_entity.pdbx_description
1 polymer ?
#
loop_
_entity_poly.entity_id
_entity_poly.type
_entity_poly.pdbx_seq_one_letter_code
_entity_poly.pdbx_strand_id
1 'polypeptide(L)'
;MPLQEVMRRTALATSLVALALSSACAPTTTPPKTIPAAKPAGAEALRDEAKRLAPVTSSALGQHFLAATAELPHVAPRTLFADSSKAHYFTAREAAALSPAERSALKSIEIDEESYYETKYGSPLSYVRPLDVLAAHGLTLAKGDRVLDFGYGYVGHLRLLATLGFRVTGVDVDPMLRALYSEPGDSGNAGGGSVTLLNGPFPKDPKIVEAVGTGYALVISKNVLKRGYIHPDRPADPKHLIDLGMTDDAVLAAFFATLRPGGTMLIYNICPALSPPDKPFVPWSDGRSPFTREAWTAAGFVVLELDRDDIPAVQQMARLLGWDKDPDDPWDVEHDISVLYTLVKRPG
;
A
#
# COMPACT_ATOMS: atom_id res chain seq x y z
N MET A 1 -4.45 -0.27 -17.71
CA MET A 1 -4.64 1.07 -17.09
C MET A 1 -4.53 0.92 -15.58
N PRO A 2 -3.71 1.68 -14.92
CA PRO A 2 -3.59 1.56 -13.47
C PRO A 2 -4.88 2.00 -12.77
N LEU A 3 -5.15 1.42 -11.61
CA LEU A 3 -6.27 1.71 -10.68
C LEU A 3 -6.51 3.23 -10.42
N GLN A 4 -5.66 4.10 -10.89
CA GLN A 4 -5.67 5.55 -10.66
C GLN A 4 -6.82 6.31 -11.33
N GLU A 5 -7.52 5.77 -12.32
CA GLU A 5 -8.47 6.55 -13.12
C GLU A 5 -9.92 6.47 -12.63
N VAL A 6 -10.26 5.49 -11.84
CA VAL A 6 -11.66 5.27 -11.40
C VAL A 6 -12.08 6.25 -10.28
N MET A 7 -11.13 6.78 -9.51
CA MET A 7 -11.45 7.71 -8.40
C MET A 7 -11.25 9.21 -8.72
N ARG A 8 -10.85 9.57 -9.95
CA ARG A 8 -10.64 10.99 -10.34
C ARG A 8 -11.84 11.70 -10.96
N ARG A 9 -13.00 11.09 -11.06
CA ARG A 9 -14.15 11.70 -11.79
C ARG A 9 -15.10 12.55 -10.97
N THR A 10 -14.83 12.87 -9.70
CA THR A 10 -15.75 13.68 -8.87
C THR A 10 -15.23 15.06 -8.45
N ALA A 11 -14.10 15.50 -8.90
CA ALA A 11 -13.60 16.84 -8.56
C ALA A 11 -13.38 17.71 -9.81
N LEU A 12 -14.46 18.16 -10.44
CA LEU A 12 -14.46 19.28 -11.40
C LEU A 12 -15.86 19.85 -11.52
N ALA A 13 -16.20 20.81 -10.65
CA ALA A 13 -17.33 21.68 -10.86
C ALA A 13 -17.06 23.06 -10.23
N THR A 14 -16.84 24.03 -11.15
CA THR A 14 -17.34 25.41 -11.14
C THR A 14 -16.78 26.41 -10.13
N SER A 15 -15.81 27.20 -10.62
CA SER A 15 -15.60 28.57 -10.17
C SER A 15 -16.42 29.52 -11.04
N LEU A 16 -17.45 30.12 -10.49
CA LEU A 16 -18.17 31.29 -11.08
C LEU A 16 -17.69 32.55 -10.39
N VAL A 17 -17.14 33.45 -11.20
CA VAL A 17 -16.79 34.83 -10.85
C VAL A 17 -18.09 35.64 -10.74
N ALA A 18 -18.34 36.25 -9.60
CA ALA A 18 -19.34 37.32 -9.45
C ALA A 18 -18.65 38.60 -9.02
N LEU A 19 -18.69 39.59 -9.91
CA LEU A 19 -18.39 41.00 -9.65
C LEU A 19 -19.53 41.60 -8.81
N ALA A 20 -19.23 42.22 -7.69
CA ALA A 20 -20.19 43.06 -6.98
C ALA A 20 -19.52 44.33 -6.45
N LEU A 21 -20.21 45.42 -6.69
CA LEU A 21 -19.91 46.80 -6.53
C LEU A 21 -19.65 47.23 -5.08
N SER A 22 -18.83 48.26 -4.96
CA SER A 22 -18.45 48.97 -3.74
C SER A 22 -19.61 49.67 -3.04
N SER A 23 -19.70 49.53 -1.73
CA SER A 23 -20.32 50.48 -0.83
C SER A 23 -19.46 50.62 0.42
N ALA A 24 -19.04 51.87 0.69
CA ALA A 24 -18.20 52.22 1.82
C ALA A 24 -19.00 52.16 3.14
N CYS A 25 -18.49 51.45 4.14
CA CYS A 25 -18.87 51.61 5.53
C CYS A 25 -17.68 51.32 6.45
N ALA A 26 -17.62 52.03 7.55
CA ALA A 26 -16.56 52.22 8.54
C ALA A 26 -15.79 50.96 9.01
N PRO A 27 -14.56 51.10 9.55
CA PRO A 27 -13.72 49.98 9.94
C PRO A 27 -14.22 49.36 11.25
N THR A 28 -14.90 48.24 11.13
CA THR A 28 -15.05 47.28 12.23
C THR A 28 -13.75 46.46 12.31
N THR A 29 -13.00 46.63 13.37
CA THR A 29 -11.82 45.80 13.69
C THR A 29 -12.27 44.37 13.93
N THR A 30 -12.25 43.54 12.87
CA THR A 30 -12.43 42.09 12.99
C THR A 30 -11.18 41.52 13.67
N PRO A 31 -11.33 40.69 14.72
CA PRO A 31 -10.16 40.07 15.32
C PRO A 31 -9.43 39.22 14.25
N PRO A 32 -8.10 39.13 14.32
CA PRO A 32 -7.33 38.37 13.35
C PRO A 32 -7.86 36.97 13.28
N LYS A 33 -8.29 36.55 12.07
CA LYS A 33 -8.71 35.17 11.80
C LYS A 33 -7.52 34.28 12.11
N THR A 34 -7.60 33.51 13.20
CA THR A 34 -6.58 32.51 13.54
C THR A 34 -6.49 31.57 12.32
N ILE A 35 -5.37 31.62 11.61
CA ILE A 35 -5.09 30.67 10.54
C ILE A 35 -5.01 29.32 11.25
N PRO A 36 -5.86 28.32 10.91
CA PRO A 36 -5.73 26.99 11.49
C PRO A 36 -4.28 26.53 11.28
N ALA A 37 -3.66 25.96 12.31
CA ALA A 37 -2.35 25.35 12.17
C ALA A 37 -2.42 24.34 11.01
N ALA A 38 -1.45 24.39 10.11
CA ALA A 38 -1.39 23.45 9.01
C ALA A 38 -1.40 22.00 9.58
N LYS A 39 -2.23 21.13 9.01
CA LYS A 39 -2.28 19.73 9.41
C LYS A 39 -0.87 19.14 9.26
N PRO A 40 -0.33 18.43 10.26
CA PRO A 40 0.93 17.70 10.10
C PRO A 40 0.84 16.76 8.88
N ALA A 41 1.90 16.66 8.11
CA ALA A 41 1.97 15.82 6.92
C ALA A 41 3.21 14.91 6.96
N GLY A 42 3.22 13.89 6.14
CA GLY A 42 4.36 12.99 5.99
C GLY A 42 4.76 12.30 7.30
N ALA A 43 6.05 12.29 7.60
CA ALA A 43 6.59 11.59 8.76
C ALA A 43 6.01 12.08 10.11
N GLU A 44 5.66 13.36 10.23
CA GLU A 44 5.06 13.91 11.46
C GLU A 44 3.62 13.38 11.64
N ALA A 45 2.83 13.36 10.59
CA ALA A 45 1.48 12.79 10.61
C ALA A 45 1.50 11.32 11.02
N LEU A 46 2.44 10.54 10.48
CA LEU A 46 2.61 9.13 10.83
C LEU A 46 2.99 8.92 12.30
N ARG A 47 3.80 9.81 12.89
CA ARG A 47 4.11 9.77 14.33
C ARG A 47 2.85 10.00 15.19
N ASP A 48 1.98 10.90 14.78
CA ASP A 48 0.73 11.15 15.50
C ASP A 48 -0.29 10.03 15.30
N GLU A 49 -0.35 9.44 14.13
CA GLU A 49 -1.15 8.23 13.87
C GLU A 49 -0.67 7.05 14.72
N ALA A 50 0.65 6.84 14.81
CA ALA A 50 1.23 5.77 15.63
C ALA A 50 0.83 5.91 17.11
N LYS A 51 0.81 7.13 17.65
CA LYS A 51 0.34 7.39 19.03
C LYS A 51 -1.14 7.00 19.21
N ARG A 52 -1.97 7.27 18.20
CA ARG A 52 -3.40 6.90 18.24
C ARG A 52 -3.60 5.38 18.15
N LEU A 53 -2.78 4.69 17.35
CA LEU A 53 -2.88 3.24 17.16
C LEU A 53 -2.27 2.41 18.30
N ALA A 54 -1.29 2.94 19.01
CA ALA A 54 -0.58 2.21 20.07
C ALA A 54 -1.50 1.56 21.12
N PRO A 55 -2.57 2.21 21.64
CA PRO A 55 -3.44 1.59 22.64
C PRO A 55 -4.21 0.36 22.15
N VAL A 56 -4.39 0.20 20.84
CA VAL A 56 -5.16 -0.91 20.22
C VAL A 56 -4.28 -1.96 19.55
N THR A 57 -2.98 -1.73 19.52
CA THR A 57 -1.99 -2.66 18.96
C THR A 57 -1.61 -3.69 20.02
N SER A 58 -1.85 -4.97 19.72
CA SER A 58 -1.78 -6.05 20.69
C SER A 58 -0.40 -6.70 20.82
N SER A 59 0.41 -6.66 19.76
CA SER A 59 1.69 -7.36 19.73
C SER A 59 2.88 -6.44 20.01
N ALA A 60 3.93 -6.99 20.62
CA ALA A 60 5.20 -6.28 20.79
C ALA A 60 5.81 -5.87 19.44
N LEU A 61 5.67 -6.71 18.40
CA LEU A 61 6.16 -6.42 17.06
C LEU A 61 5.41 -5.21 16.46
N GLY A 62 4.08 -5.18 16.58
CA GLY A 62 3.26 -4.05 16.16
C GLY A 62 3.60 -2.76 16.92
N GLN A 63 3.80 -2.84 18.25
CA GLN A 63 4.22 -1.71 19.06
C GLN A 63 5.58 -1.14 18.60
N HIS A 64 6.56 -2.01 18.36
CA HIS A 64 7.86 -1.60 17.82
C HIS A 64 7.73 -0.98 16.42
N PHE A 65 6.86 -1.54 15.56
CA PHE A 65 6.59 -1.01 14.23
C PHE A 65 6.03 0.43 14.30
N LEU A 66 5.09 0.69 15.19
CA LEU A 66 4.57 2.04 15.42
C LEU A 66 5.65 2.98 15.96
N ALA A 67 6.45 2.51 16.94
CA ALA A 67 7.53 3.31 17.51
C ALA A 67 8.60 3.69 16.46
N ALA A 68 8.82 2.86 15.44
CA ALA A 68 9.77 3.12 14.37
C ALA A 68 9.44 4.38 13.53
N THR A 69 8.21 4.90 13.60
CA THR A 69 7.86 6.18 12.96
C THR A 69 8.71 7.35 13.44
N ALA A 70 9.25 7.28 14.66
CA ALA A 70 10.15 8.30 15.20
C ALA A 70 11.46 8.43 14.39
N GLU A 71 11.87 7.36 13.71
CA GLU A 71 13.12 7.28 12.93
C GLU A 71 12.92 7.57 11.44
N LEU A 72 11.69 7.79 10.98
CA LEU A 72 11.46 8.13 9.57
C LEU A 72 12.11 9.48 9.24
N PRO A 73 12.99 9.54 8.22
CA PRO A 73 13.60 10.79 7.79
C PRO A 73 12.60 11.70 7.09
N HIS A 74 12.82 13.00 7.15
CA HIS A 74 12.11 13.94 6.28
C HIS A 74 12.59 13.79 4.84
N VAL A 75 11.64 13.84 3.91
CA VAL A 75 11.88 13.70 2.47
C VAL A 75 11.45 14.97 1.75
N ALA A 76 12.37 15.54 0.97
CA ALA A 76 12.05 16.70 0.14
C ALA A 76 11.03 16.34 -0.96
N PRO A 77 10.13 17.25 -1.32
CA PRO A 77 9.22 17.06 -2.44
C PRO A 77 9.95 16.69 -3.72
N ARG A 78 9.31 15.87 -4.56
CA ARG A 78 9.83 15.41 -5.85
C ARG A 78 8.87 15.70 -6.96
N THR A 79 9.38 16.00 -8.14
CA THR A 79 8.58 16.11 -9.36
C THR A 79 8.85 14.91 -10.25
N LEU A 80 7.82 14.15 -10.55
CA LEU A 80 7.82 13.13 -11.59
C LEU A 80 7.13 13.64 -12.85
N PHE A 81 7.43 13.00 -13.96
CA PHE A 81 6.79 13.27 -15.24
C PHE A 81 6.18 11.98 -15.78
N ALA A 82 4.99 12.07 -16.36
CA ALA A 82 4.31 10.93 -16.95
C ALA A 82 3.85 11.23 -18.37
N ASP A 83 3.90 10.23 -19.24
CA ASP A 83 3.24 10.29 -20.54
C ASP A 83 1.71 10.31 -20.38
N SER A 84 0.99 10.61 -21.45
CA SER A 84 -0.47 10.70 -21.43
C SER A 84 -1.15 9.36 -21.11
N SER A 85 -0.50 8.24 -21.40
CA SER A 85 -0.98 6.89 -21.10
C SER A 85 -0.68 6.43 -19.67
N LYS A 86 0.23 7.13 -18.98
CA LYS A 86 0.81 6.74 -17.67
C LYS A 86 1.48 5.34 -17.71
N ALA A 87 1.91 4.91 -18.86
CA ALA A 87 2.71 3.70 -19.01
C ALA A 87 4.19 3.95 -18.68
N HIS A 88 4.66 5.19 -18.83
CA HIS A 88 6.04 5.58 -18.54
C HIS A 88 6.07 6.76 -17.59
N TYR A 89 6.94 6.64 -16.60
CA TYR A 89 7.25 7.69 -15.64
C TYR A 89 8.74 8.01 -15.67
N PHE A 90 9.05 9.28 -15.54
CA PHE A 90 10.40 9.81 -15.62
C PHE A 90 10.70 10.64 -14.38
N THR A 91 11.93 10.54 -13.90
CA THR A 91 12.48 11.52 -12.97
C THR A 91 12.71 12.85 -13.66
N ALA A 92 12.93 13.93 -12.91
CA ALA A 92 13.28 15.24 -13.48
C ALA A 92 14.54 15.15 -14.37
N ARG A 93 15.53 14.32 -13.99
CA ARG A 93 16.74 14.10 -14.77
C ARG A 93 16.47 13.36 -16.08
N GLU A 94 15.68 12.29 -16.04
CA GLU A 94 15.31 11.55 -17.25
C GLU A 94 14.48 12.40 -18.20
N ALA A 95 13.49 13.16 -17.68
CA ALA A 95 12.69 14.10 -18.48
C ALA A 95 13.53 15.18 -19.11
N ALA A 96 14.55 15.71 -18.41
CA ALA A 96 15.46 16.72 -18.96
C ALA A 96 16.33 16.19 -20.12
N ALA A 97 16.57 14.90 -20.19
CA ALA A 97 17.33 14.25 -21.28
C ALA A 97 16.50 14.00 -22.55
N LEU A 98 15.19 14.14 -22.50
CA LEU A 98 14.29 13.99 -23.66
C LEU A 98 14.37 15.22 -24.59
N SER A 99 13.99 15.05 -25.84
CA SER A 99 13.83 16.16 -26.76
C SER A 99 12.78 17.18 -26.30
N PRO A 100 12.85 18.45 -26.71
CA PRO A 100 11.84 19.45 -26.33
C PRO A 100 10.39 19.04 -26.67
N ALA A 101 10.19 18.35 -27.77
CA ALA A 101 8.87 17.89 -28.20
C ALA A 101 8.35 16.78 -27.26
N GLU A 102 9.16 15.78 -26.96
CA GLU A 102 8.79 14.71 -26.02
C GLU A 102 8.50 15.25 -24.62
N ARG A 103 9.37 16.15 -24.12
CA ARG A 103 9.19 16.78 -22.81
C ARG A 103 7.90 17.57 -22.70
N SER A 104 7.54 18.31 -23.76
CA SER A 104 6.31 19.12 -23.76
C SER A 104 5.03 18.29 -23.72
N ALA A 105 5.10 17.00 -24.09
CA ALA A 105 3.97 16.06 -24.02
C ALA A 105 3.79 15.42 -22.65
N LEU A 106 4.76 15.59 -21.74
CA LEU A 106 4.68 15.02 -20.39
C LEU A 106 3.84 15.91 -19.46
N LYS A 107 3.22 15.25 -18.48
CA LYS A 107 2.54 15.90 -17.35
C LYS A 107 3.41 15.78 -16.11
N SER A 108 3.63 16.87 -15.41
CA SER A 108 4.28 16.87 -14.10
C SER A 108 3.35 16.33 -13.02
N ILE A 109 3.93 15.64 -12.05
CA ILE A 109 3.26 15.09 -10.87
C ILE A 109 4.12 15.47 -9.67
N GLU A 110 3.58 16.29 -8.80
CA GLU A 110 4.26 16.66 -7.56
C GLU A 110 3.99 15.59 -6.51
N ILE A 111 5.07 15.14 -5.86
CA ILE A 111 5.07 14.16 -4.78
C ILE A 111 5.63 14.86 -3.55
N ASP A 112 4.80 15.08 -2.58
CA ASP A 112 5.20 15.57 -1.25
C ASP A 112 5.64 14.42 -0.33
N GLU A 113 6.00 14.74 0.90
CA GLU A 113 6.46 13.73 1.88
C GLU A 113 5.33 12.76 2.25
N GLU A 114 4.08 13.22 2.33
CA GLU A 114 2.93 12.36 2.59
C GLU A 114 2.78 11.34 1.46
N SER A 115 2.71 11.79 0.22
CA SER A 115 2.63 10.93 -0.97
C SER A 115 3.85 10.04 -1.19
N TYR A 116 5.00 10.35 -0.56
CA TYR A 116 6.18 9.51 -0.57
C TYR A 116 6.05 8.30 0.37
N TYR A 117 5.49 8.49 1.56
CA TYR A 117 5.35 7.44 2.59
C TYR A 117 4.05 6.68 2.51
N GLU A 118 2.98 7.32 2.06
CA GLU A 118 1.62 6.81 2.13
C GLU A 118 1.07 6.51 0.75
N THR A 119 0.25 5.48 0.68
CA THR A 119 -0.56 5.25 -0.50
C THR A 119 -1.77 6.18 -0.45
N LYS A 120 -2.33 6.49 -1.62
CA LYS A 120 -3.66 7.10 -1.69
C LYS A 120 -4.77 6.20 -1.08
N TYR A 121 -4.44 5.00 -0.67
CA TYR A 121 -5.32 4.03 -0.02
C TYR A 121 -5.11 3.99 1.49
N GLY A 122 -4.41 4.97 2.05
CA GLY A 122 -4.25 5.15 3.48
C GLY A 122 -2.86 4.86 4.01
N SER A 123 -2.75 5.03 5.30
CA SER A 123 -1.52 5.02 6.06
C SER A 123 -0.76 3.69 5.99
N PRO A 124 0.57 3.71 5.85
CA PRO A 124 1.43 2.53 5.98
C PRO A 124 1.29 1.87 7.36
N LEU A 125 0.79 2.58 8.37
CA LEU A 125 0.59 2.04 9.70
C LEU A 125 -0.52 0.99 9.77
N SER A 126 -1.36 0.88 8.75
CA SER A 126 -2.32 -0.24 8.63
C SER A 126 -1.64 -1.61 8.58
N TYR A 127 -0.32 -1.69 8.31
CA TYR A 127 0.47 -2.91 8.43
C TYR A 127 0.62 -3.43 9.87
N VAL A 128 0.26 -2.63 10.88
CA VAL A 128 0.23 -3.09 12.26
C VAL A 128 -0.71 -4.29 12.46
N ARG A 129 -1.83 -4.33 11.72
CA ARG A 129 -2.78 -5.46 11.83
C ARG A 129 -2.20 -6.77 11.32
N PRO A 130 -1.62 -6.85 10.08
CA PRO A 130 -0.83 -8.00 9.68
C PRO A 130 0.17 -8.49 10.72
N LEU A 131 0.91 -7.57 11.37
CA LEU A 131 1.90 -7.94 12.39
C LEU A 131 1.25 -8.50 13.67
N ASP A 132 0.13 -7.94 14.09
CA ASP A 132 -0.66 -8.47 15.22
C ASP A 132 -1.23 -9.86 14.91
N VAL A 133 -1.70 -10.09 13.67
CA VAL A 133 -2.17 -11.41 13.22
C VAL A 133 -1.03 -12.44 13.28
N LEU A 134 0.16 -12.11 12.78
CA LEU A 134 1.32 -13.01 12.87
C LEU A 134 1.63 -13.37 14.32
N ALA A 135 1.67 -12.39 15.21
CA ALA A 135 1.95 -12.59 16.62
C ALA A 135 0.88 -13.45 17.32
N ALA A 136 -0.41 -13.23 17.00
CA ALA A 136 -1.51 -14.03 17.54
C ALA A 136 -1.41 -15.52 17.17
N HIS A 137 -0.75 -15.85 16.04
CA HIS A 137 -0.46 -17.21 15.62
C HIS A 137 0.91 -17.73 16.12
N GLY A 138 1.54 -17.02 17.05
CA GLY A 138 2.86 -17.42 17.60
C GLY A 138 4.01 -17.32 16.60
N LEU A 139 3.82 -16.58 15.49
CA LEU A 139 4.84 -16.39 14.47
C LEU A 139 5.72 -15.19 14.85
N THR A 140 7.02 -15.43 14.93
CA THR A 140 8.00 -14.44 15.35
C THR A 140 9.00 -14.17 14.24
N LEU A 141 9.42 -12.91 14.13
CA LEU A 141 10.50 -12.48 13.26
C LEU A 141 11.70 -12.07 14.13
N ALA A 142 12.90 -12.46 13.73
CA ALA A 142 14.15 -12.09 14.37
C ALA A 142 14.88 -11.01 13.57
N LYS A 143 15.70 -10.19 14.22
CA LYS A 143 16.59 -9.25 13.53
C LYS A 143 17.43 -9.98 12.48
N GLY A 144 17.54 -9.39 11.28
CA GLY A 144 18.20 -9.98 10.13
C GLY A 144 17.33 -10.91 9.29
N ASP A 145 16.09 -11.24 9.74
CA ASP A 145 15.14 -11.99 8.91
C ASP A 145 14.83 -11.24 7.62
N ARG A 146 14.62 -12.00 6.55
CA ARG A 146 14.18 -11.48 5.26
C ARG A 146 12.65 -11.41 5.23
N VAL A 147 12.13 -10.25 4.81
CA VAL A 147 10.71 -10.01 4.58
C VAL A 147 10.51 -9.59 3.14
N LEU A 148 9.62 -10.24 2.40
CA LEU A 148 9.20 -9.87 1.06
C LEU A 148 7.80 -9.26 1.11
N ASP A 149 7.63 -8.07 0.55
CA ASP A 149 6.31 -7.49 0.30
C ASP A 149 5.99 -7.58 -1.20
N PHE A 150 4.93 -8.30 -1.51
CA PHE A 150 4.43 -8.50 -2.89
C PHE A 150 3.35 -7.48 -3.22
N GLY A 151 3.69 -6.55 -4.10
CA GLY A 151 2.85 -5.40 -4.44
C GLY A 151 2.95 -4.32 -3.36
N TYR A 152 4.18 -3.87 -3.07
CA TYR A 152 4.44 -2.98 -1.93
C TYR A 152 3.80 -1.60 -2.05
N GLY A 153 3.48 -1.12 -3.25
CA GLY A 153 2.87 0.17 -3.52
C GLY A 153 3.77 1.34 -3.10
N TYR A 154 3.97 1.56 -1.82
CA TYR A 154 4.76 2.67 -1.30
C TYR A 154 5.74 2.21 -0.22
N VAL A 155 6.78 3.04 0.03
CA VAL A 155 7.94 2.61 0.81
C VAL A 155 7.77 2.71 2.32
N GLY A 156 6.73 3.39 2.82
CA GLY A 156 6.60 3.75 4.24
C GLY A 156 6.71 2.55 5.18
N HIS A 157 5.87 1.53 5.00
CA HIS A 157 5.90 0.33 5.84
C HIS A 157 7.18 -0.51 5.67
N LEU A 158 7.80 -0.51 4.46
CA LEU A 158 9.07 -1.21 4.24
C LEU A 158 10.18 -0.58 5.09
N ARG A 159 10.23 0.76 5.16
CA ARG A 159 11.19 1.48 5.99
C ARG A 159 10.97 1.23 7.47
N LEU A 160 9.71 1.22 7.92
CA LEU A 160 9.37 0.90 9.30
C LEU A 160 9.82 -0.53 9.67
N LEU A 161 9.57 -1.52 8.81
CA LEU A 161 10.06 -2.89 9.02
C LEU A 161 11.59 -2.97 9.03
N ALA A 162 12.26 -2.25 8.12
CA ALA A 162 13.73 -2.22 8.08
C ALA A 162 14.32 -1.57 9.36
N THR A 163 13.68 -0.53 9.90
CA THR A 163 14.08 0.09 11.16
C THR A 163 14.09 -0.92 12.31
N LEU A 164 13.20 -1.92 12.29
CA LEU A 164 13.20 -3.02 13.26
C LEU A 164 14.36 -4.03 13.09
N GLY A 165 15.16 -3.85 12.07
CA GLY A 165 16.31 -4.70 11.78
C GLY A 165 16.07 -5.81 10.78
N PHE A 166 14.94 -5.77 10.03
CA PHE A 166 14.66 -6.74 8.97
C PHE A 166 15.33 -6.34 7.65
N ARG A 167 15.63 -7.34 6.82
CA ARG A 167 16.04 -7.15 5.43
C ARG A 167 14.79 -7.25 4.56
N VAL A 168 14.24 -6.10 4.19
CA VAL A 168 12.95 -5.98 3.53
C VAL A 168 13.15 -5.82 2.02
N THR A 169 12.47 -6.63 1.24
CA THR A 169 12.40 -6.51 -0.21
C THR A 169 10.97 -6.17 -0.60
N GLY A 170 10.75 -5.08 -1.30
CA GLY A 170 9.49 -4.76 -1.98
C GLY A 170 9.59 -5.11 -3.45
N VAL A 171 8.60 -5.81 -4.01
CA VAL A 171 8.49 -6.05 -5.44
C VAL A 171 7.14 -5.55 -5.94
N ASP A 172 7.13 -4.77 -7.02
CA ASP A 172 5.93 -4.19 -7.62
C ASP A 172 6.08 -4.01 -9.13
N VAL A 173 4.95 -3.93 -9.83
CA VAL A 173 4.91 -3.73 -11.31
C VAL A 173 4.59 -2.29 -11.68
N ASP A 174 4.23 -1.42 -10.74
CA ASP A 174 3.88 -0.03 -11.03
C ASP A 174 5.12 0.75 -11.50
N PRO A 175 5.15 1.22 -12.77
CA PRO A 175 6.30 1.95 -13.31
C PRO A 175 6.51 3.31 -12.61
N MET A 176 5.50 3.86 -11.92
CA MET A 176 5.66 5.09 -11.15
C MET A 176 6.64 4.89 -9.99
N LEU A 177 6.58 3.75 -9.30
CA LEU A 177 7.44 3.48 -8.14
C LEU A 177 8.92 3.42 -8.53
N ARG A 178 9.24 2.93 -9.75
CA ARG A 178 10.61 2.96 -10.27
C ARG A 178 11.16 4.39 -10.35
N ALA A 179 10.35 5.31 -10.83
CA ALA A 179 10.76 6.72 -10.93
C ALA A 179 10.75 7.41 -9.57
N LEU A 180 9.73 7.14 -8.74
CA LEU A 180 9.58 7.74 -7.42
C LEU A 180 10.73 7.38 -6.48
N TYR A 181 11.14 6.12 -6.47
CA TYR A 181 12.15 5.62 -5.53
C TYR A 181 13.51 5.37 -6.23
N SER A 182 13.96 6.33 -7.03
CA SER A 182 15.21 6.26 -7.80
C SER A 182 16.38 7.01 -7.18
N GLU A 183 16.15 7.78 -6.12
CA GLU A 183 17.17 8.61 -5.50
C GLU A 183 18.03 7.79 -4.51
N PRO A 184 19.31 8.18 -4.32
CA PRO A 184 20.13 7.60 -3.27
C PRO A 184 19.45 7.72 -1.90
N GLY A 185 19.33 6.59 -1.19
CA GLY A 185 18.68 6.53 0.12
C GLY A 185 17.20 6.10 0.09
N ASP A 186 16.57 5.94 -1.09
CA ASP A 186 15.25 5.31 -1.18
C ASP A 186 15.33 3.82 -0.85
N SER A 187 16.41 3.19 -1.24
CA SER A 187 16.79 1.82 -0.88
C SER A 187 18.11 1.79 -0.12
N GLY A 188 18.50 0.61 0.37
CA GLY A 188 19.72 0.43 1.17
C GLY A 188 19.44 0.39 2.67
N ASN A 189 20.39 0.80 3.48
CA ASN A 189 20.27 0.72 4.94
C ASN A 189 19.19 1.66 5.49
N ALA A 190 18.36 1.15 6.40
CA ALA A 190 17.34 1.90 7.11
C ALA A 190 17.25 1.37 8.55
N GLY A 191 17.61 2.22 9.53
CA GLY A 191 17.72 1.80 10.92
C GLY A 191 18.66 0.60 11.09
N GLY A 192 18.17 -0.46 11.73
CA GLY A 192 18.95 -1.69 11.96
C GLY A 192 18.90 -2.72 10.82
N GLY A 193 18.18 -2.44 9.73
CA GLY A 193 17.98 -3.33 8.60
C GLY A 193 18.25 -2.67 7.25
N SER A 194 17.55 -3.14 6.22
CA SER A 194 17.69 -2.61 4.86
C SER A 194 16.42 -2.76 4.03
N VAL A 195 16.27 -1.88 3.03
CA VAL A 195 15.20 -1.92 2.02
C VAL A 195 15.83 -2.18 0.65
N THR A 196 15.25 -3.12 -0.10
CA THR A 196 15.52 -3.37 -1.51
C THR A 196 14.23 -3.21 -2.28
N LEU A 197 14.23 -2.43 -3.35
CA LEU A 197 13.06 -2.17 -4.19
C LEU A 197 13.29 -2.78 -5.57
N LEU A 198 12.38 -3.62 -6.01
CA LEU A 198 12.42 -4.28 -7.32
C LEU A 198 11.15 -3.89 -8.09
N ASN A 199 11.35 -3.53 -9.36
CA ASN A 199 10.24 -3.20 -10.24
C ASN A 199 10.18 -4.19 -11.39
N GLY A 200 9.12 -5.00 -11.43
CA GLY A 200 8.87 -5.98 -12.47
C GLY A 200 7.93 -7.10 -12.01
N PRO A 201 7.43 -7.91 -12.96
CA PRO A 201 6.44 -8.95 -12.68
C PRO A 201 7.07 -10.17 -12.00
N PHE A 202 6.92 -10.28 -10.70
CA PHE A 202 7.23 -11.48 -9.92
C PHE A 202 5.98 -12.35 -9.81
N PRO A 203 6.08 -13.69 -9.99
CA PRO A 203 7.27 -14.47 -10.29
C PRO A 203 7.50 -14.75 -11.80
N LYS A 204 6.85 -14.00 -12.70
CA LYS A 204 6.88 -14.24 -14.15
C LYS A 204 8.26 -13.96 -14.77
N ASP A 205 8.92 -12.89 -14.37
CA ASP A 205 10.23 -12.49 -14.93
C ASP A 205 11.36 -13.22 -14.20
N PRO A 206 12.15 -14.08 -14.89
CA PRO A 206 13.27 -14.79 -14.27
C PRO A 206 14.32 -13.87 -13.62
N LYS A 207 14.55 -12.66 -14.18
CA LYS A 207 15.47 -11.68 -13.61
C LYS A 207 14.96 -11.13 -12.27
N ILE A 208 13.66 -10.91 -12.17
CA ILE A 208 13.04 -10.48 -10.92
C ILE A 208 13.06 -11.63 -9.90
N VAL A 209 12.80 -12.87 -10.34
CA VAL A 209 12.90 -14.06 -9.48
C VAL A 209 14.31 -14.21 -8.91
N GLU A 210 15.35 -14.06 -9.76
CA GLU A 210 16.74 -14.10 -9.33
C GLU A 210 17.06 -12.97 -8.33
N ALA A 211 16.60 -11.75 -8.60
CA ALA A 211 16.82 -10.58 -7.74
C ALA A 211 16.09 -10.71 -6.39
N VAL A 212 14.88 -11.24 -6.36
CA VAL A 212 14.14 -11.56 -5.13
C VAL A 212 14.91 -12.62 -4.35
N GLY A 213 15.30 -13.71 -4.99
CA GLY A 213 16.00 -14.82 -4.34
C GLY A 213 15.10 -15.61 -3.37
N THR A 214 15.72 -16.21 -2.35
CA THR A 214 15.03 -17.13 -1.41
C THR A 214 15.40 -16.83 0.05
N GLY A 215 14.84 -17.65 0.98
CA GLY A 215 15.19 -17.61 2.39
C GLY A 215 14.40 -16.57 3.20
N TYR A 216 13.23 -16.18 2.73
CA TYR A 216 12.34 -15.26 3.44
C TYR A 216 11.66 -15.94 4.62
N ALA A 217 11.66 -15.26 5.77
CA ALA A 217 10.89 -15.64 6.94
C ALA A 217 9.41 -15.31 6.77
N LEU A 218 9.14 -14.23 6.06
CA LEU A 218 7.80 -13.74 5.78
C LEU A 218 7.70 -13.27 4.33
N VAL A 219 6.64 -13.71 3.66
CA VAL A 219 6.09 -13.06 2.45
C VAL A 219 4.76 -12.44 2.84
N ILE A 220 4.57 -11.16 2.57
CA ILE A 220 3.31 -10.45 2.81
C ILE A 220 2.77 -9.89 1.50
N SER A 221 1.47 -9.92 1.34
CA SER A 221 0.75 -9.23 0.26
C SER A 221 -0.47 -8.55 0.85
N LYS A 222 -0.50 -7.22 0.78
CA LYS A 222 -1.63 -6.43 1.29
C LYS A 222 -2.37 -5.78 0.13
N ASN A 223 -3.66 -6.11 -0.01
CA ASN A 223 -4.57 -5.55 -1.01
C ASN A 223 -4.27 -5.88 -2.49
N VAL A 224 -3.38 -6.83 -2.79
CA VAL A 224 -3.00 -7.20 -4.17
C VAL A 224 -3.54 -8.58 -4.55
N LEU A 225 -3.22 -9.61 -3.77
CA LEU A 225 -3.71 -10.97 -4.03
C LEU A 225 -5.15 -11.11 -3.52
N LYS A 226 -6.09 -10.69 -4.37
CA LYS A 226 -7.53 -10.76 -4.13
C LYS A 226 -8.19 -11.65 -5.17
N ARG A 227 -9.16 -12.48 -4.73
CA ARG A 227 -9.95 -13.30 -5.63
C ARG A 227 -10.63 -12.45 -6.70
N GLY A 228 -11.21 -11.33 -6.30
CA GLY A 228 -11.89 -10.45 -7.24
C GLY A 228 -11.00 -9.85 -8.32
N TYR A 229 -9.69 -9.74 -8.10
CA TYR A 229 -8.74 -9.28 -9.12
C TYR A 229 -8.26 -10.42 -10.04
N ILE A 230 -8.07 -11.63 -9.51
CA ILE A 230 -7.37 -12.71 -10.20
C ILE A 230 -8.36 -13.76 -10.72
N HIS A 231 -9.32 -14.16 -9.91
CA HIS A 231 -10.33 -15.17 -10.24
C HIS A 231 -11.74 -14.71 -9.82
N PRO A 232 -12.26 -13.65 -10.44
CA PRO A 232 -13.57 -13.11 -10.06
C PRO A 232 -14.68 -14.13 -10.32
N ASP A 233 -15.58 -14.32 -9.35
CA ASP A 233 -16.75 -15.20 -9.48
C ASP A 233 -17.87 -14.57 -10.36
N ARG A 234 -17.72 -13.30 -10.73
CA ARG A 234 -18.68 -12.54 -11.53
C ARG A 234 -17.95 -11.78 -12.64
N PRO A 235 -18.62 -11.50 -13.77
CA PRO A 235 -18.05 -10.68 -14.83
C PRO A 235 -17.53 -9.33 -14.30
N ALA A 236 -16.33 -8.96 -14.69
CA ALA A 236 -15.68 -7.72 -14.32
C ALA A 236 -15.02 -7.06 -15.53
N ASP A 237 -14.80 -5.74 -15.46
CA ASP A 237 -14.04 -5.04 -16.50
C ASP A 237 -12.59 -5.54 -16.50
N PRO A 238 -12.08 -6.09 -17.64
CA PRO A 238 -10.73 -6.65 -17.71
C PRO A 238 -9.61 -5.68 -17.30
N LYS A 239 -9.83 -4.37 -17.41
CA LYS A 239 -8.84 -3.36 -17.01
C LYS A 239 -8.60 -3.34 -15.47
N HIS A 240 -9.50 -3.92 -14.69
CA HIS A 240 -9.40 -4.02 -13.24
C HIS A 240 -8.92 -5.39 -12.77
N LEU A 241 -8.66 -6.31 -13.70
CA LEU A 241 -8.14 -7.63 -13.36
C LEU A 241 -6.62 -7.65 -13.36
N ILE A 242 -6.06 -8.55 -12.57
CA ILE A 242 -4.63 -8.82 -12.49
C ILE A 242 -4.35 -10.18 -13.11
N ASP A 243 -3.59 -10.16 -14.19
CA ASP A 243 -3.01 -11.38 -14.77
C ASP A 243 -1.61 -11.58 -14.16
N LEU A 244 -1.44 -12.63 -13.36
CA LEU A 244 -0.12 -13.01 -12.83
C LEU A 244 0.82 -13.56 -13.92
N GLY A 245 0.29 -13.84 -15.12
CA GLY A 245 1.02 -14.30 -16.30
C GLY A 245 1.60 -15.70 -16.19
N MET A 246 1.10 -16.48 -15.22
CA MET A 246 1.48 -17.88 -14.94
C MET A 246 0.26 -18.64 -14.40
N THR A 247 0.34 -19.97 -14.39
CA THR A 247 -0.68 -20.79 -13.71
C THR A 247 -0.57 -20.63 -12.19
N ASP A 248 -1.68 -20.84 -11.47
CA ASP A 248 -1.72 -20.79 -10.01
C ASP A 248 -0.67 -21.70 -9.38
N ASP A 249 -0.53 -22.93 -9.89
CA ASP A 249 0.47 -23.89 -9.40
C ASP A 249 1.90 -23.32 -9.51
N ALA A 250 2.22 -22.67 -10.64
CA ALA A 250 3.53 -22.09 -10.83
C ALA A 250 3.77 -20.87 -9.92
N VAL A 251 2.75 -20.05 -9.71
CA VAL A 251 2.81 -18.92 -8.77
C VAL A 251 3.00 -19.41 -7.33
N LEU A 252 2.22 -20.39 -6.92
CA LEU A 252 2.30 -20.98 -5.58
C LEU A 252 3.65 -21.68 -5.34
N ALA A 253 4.16 -22.41 -6.34
CA ALA A 253 5.48 -23.03 -6.28
C ALA A 253 6.60 -21.98 -6.12
N ALA A 254 6.48 -20.84 -6.80
CA ALA A 254 7.45 -19.74 -6.65
C ALA A 254 7.39 -19.11 -5.25
N PHE A 255 6.22 -18.85 -4.69
CA PHE A 255 6.10 -18.37 -3.31
C PHE A 255 6.64 -19.39 -2.31
N PHE A 256 6.36 -20.69 -2.53
CA PHE A 256 6.91 -21.75 -1.68
C PHE A 256 8.45 -21.77 -1.71
N ALA A 257 9.04 -21.68 -2.89
CA ALA A 257 10.50 -21.68 -3.05
C ALA A 257 11.14 -20.41 -2.43
N THR A 258 10.45 -19.28 -2.45
CA THR A 258 10.93 -18.00 -1.89
C THR A 258 11.07 -18.07 -0.37
N LEU A 259 10.15 -18.74 0.33
CA LEU A 259 10.18 -18.88 1.78
C LEU A 259 11.30 -19.83 2.23
N ARG A 260 11.91 -19.58 3.39
CA ARG A 260 12.73 -20.57 4.10
C ARG A 260 11.84 -21.67 4.70
N PRO A 261 12.38 -22.85 5.04
CA PRO A 261 11.67 -23.82 5.87
C PRO A 261 11.16 -23.15 7.16
N GLY A 262 9.90 -23.40 7.52
CA GLY A 262 9.22 -22.73 8.63
C GLY A 262 8.78 -21.29 8.35
N GLY A 263 9.09 -20.73 7.18
CA GLY A 263 8.65 -19.38 6.77
C GLY A 263 7.15 -19.32 6.47
N THR A 264 6.60 -18.13 6.46
CA THR A 264 5.15 -17.88 6.42
C THR A 264 4.80 -16.92 5.30
N MET A 265 3.65 -17.13 4.66
CA MET A 265 3.04 -16.13 3.77
C MET A 265 1.71 -15.65 4.36
N LEU A 266 1.52 -14.35 4.37
CA LEU A 266 0.29 -13.67 4.79
C LEU A 266 -0.27 -12.85 3.65
N ILE A 267 -1.48 -13.17 3.22
CA ILE A 267 -2.31 -12.31 2.39
C ILE A 267 -3.28 -11.58 3.32
N TYR A 268 -3.33 -10.25 3.24
CA TYR A 268 -4.17 -9.42 4.10
C TYR A 268 -4.89 -8.36 3.26
N ASN A 269 -6.20 -8.48 3.15
CA ASN A 269 -6.99 -7.65 2.25
C ASN A 269 -8.03 -6.83 3.01
N ILE A 270 -7.86 -5.50 2.99
CA ILE A 270 -8.86 -4.53 3.44
C ILE A 270 -9.59 -4.05 2.18
N CYS A 271 -10.90 -4.21 2.15
CA CYS A 271 -11.73 -3.98 0.99
C CYS A 271 -12.98 -3.19 1.38
N PRO A 272 -13.65 -2.52 0.44
CA PRO A 272 -15.05 -2.18 0.64
C PRO A 272 -15.89 -3.45 0.78
N ALA A 273 -17.09 -3.32 1.31
CA ALA A 273 -18.05 -4.42 1.38
C ALA A 273 -18.25 -5.06 0.00
N LEU A 274 -18.44 -6.38 -0.01
CA LEU A 274 -18.63 -7.12 -1.26
C LEU A 274 -19.81 -6.58 -2.05
N SER A 275 -19.60 -6.34 -3.34
CA SER A 275 -20.64 -5.83 -4.25
C SER A 275 -21.90 -6.69 -4.19
N PRO A 276 -23.09 -6.11 -3.91
CA PRO A 276 -24.34 -6.84 -3.90
C PRO A 276 -24.61 -7.55 -5.23
N PRO A 277 -25.34 -8.67 -5.25
CA PRO A 277 -25.59 -9.46 -6.47
C PRO A 277 -26.32 -8.69 -7.59
N ASP A 278 -27.13 -7.72 -7.25
CA ASP A 278 -27.93 -6.87 -8.14
C ASP A 278 -27.15 -5.63 -8.67
N LYS A 279 -25.92 -5.42 -8.20
CA LYS A 279 -25.05 -4.31 -8.64
C LYS A 279 -23.89 -4.82 -9.51
N PRO A 280 -23.29 -3.96 -10.35
CA PRO A 280 -22.06 -4.29 -11.04
C PRO A 280 -21.00 -4.79 -10.06
N PHE A 281 -20.27 -5.83 -10.47
CA PHE A 281 -19.22 -6.36 -9.62
C PHE A 281 -18.01 -5.44 -9.60
N VAL A 282 -17.53 -5.17 -8.41
CA VAL A 282 -16.35 -4.36 -8.12
C VAL A 282 -15.23 -5.31 -7.68
N PRO A 283 -14.22 -5.60 -8.53
CA PRO A 283 -13.21 -6.61 -8.24
C PRO A 283 -12.47 -6.41 -6.92
N TRP A 284 -12.17 -5.18 -6.55
CA TRP A 284 -11.47 -4.87 -5.29
C TRP A 284 -12.31 -5.06 -4.03
N SER A 285 -13.61 -5.34 -4.15
CA SER A 285 -14.48 -5.65 -3.01
C SER A 285 -14.40 -7.12 -2.58
N ASP A 286 -13.91 -8.04 -3.41
CA ASP A 286 -13.74 -9.43 -3.04
C ASP A 286 -12.31 -9.70 -2.57
N GLY A 287 -12.12 -9.60 -1.25
CA GLY A 287 -10.83 -9.73 -0.59
C GLY A 287 -10.42 -11.16 -0.26
N ARG A 288 -11.18 -12.19 -0.68
CA ARG A 288 -10.79 -13.59 -0.47
C ARG A 288 -9.46 -13.91 -1.15
N SER A 289 -8.80 -14.96 -0.67
CA SER A 289 -7.63 -15.53 -1.34
C SER A 289 -7.97 -15.91 -2.79
N PRO A 290 -7.12 -15.61 -3.78
CA PRO A 290 -7.33 -16.11 -5.13
C PRO A 290 -7.13 -17.63 -5.24
N PHE A 291 -6.41 -18.24 -4.29
CA PHE A 291 -6.08 -19.65 -4.29
C PHE A 291 -6.91 -20.42 -3.27
N THR A 292 -7.38 -21.61 -3.66
CA THR A 292 -8.17 -22.47 -2.78
C THR A 292 -7.28 -23.18 -1.75
N ARG A 293 -7.88 -23.74 -0.71
CA ARG A 293 -7.18 -24.56 0.30
C ARG A 293 -6.43 -25.74 -0.36
N GLU A 294 -7.07 -26.37 -1.32
CA GLU A 294 -6.52 -27.51 -2.08
C GLU A 294 -5.28 -27.09 -2.87
N ALA A 295 -5.32 -25.93 -3.55
CA ALA A 295 -4.19 -25.40 -4.29
C ALA A 295 -3.00 -25.08 -3.36
N TRP A 296 -3.24 -24.41 -2.23
CA TRP A 296 -2.22 -24.18 -1.21
C TRP A 296 -1.59 -25.46 -0.70
N THR A 297 -2.43 -26.46 -0.38
CA THR A 297 -1.96 -27.75 0.16
C THR A 297 -1.19 -28.55 -0.90
N ALA A 298 -1.66 -28.54 -2.15
CA ALA A 298 -0.97 -29.21 -3.26
C ALA A 298 0.42 -28.60 -3.54
N ALA A 299 0.56 -27.28 -3.33
CA ALA A 299 1.85 -26.59 -3.43
C ALA A 299 2.79 -26.85 -2.23
N GLY A 300 2.35 -27.61 -1.21
CA GLY A 300 3.14 -28.03 -0.05
C GLY A 300 2.99 -27.15 1.18
N PHE A 301 2.10 -26.16 1.18
CA PHE A 301 1.85 -25.31 2.35
C PHE A 301 0.97 -25.99 3.39
N VAL A 302 1.21 -25.64 4.65
CA VAL A 302 0.25 -25.83 5.74
C VAL A 302 -0.62 -24.58 5.82
N VAL A 303 -1.92 -24.76 5.59
CA VAL A 303 -2.90 -23.66 5.67
C VAL A 303 -3.32 -23.48 7.12
N LEU A 304 -2.86 -22.40 7.75
CA LEU A 304 -3.21 -22.06 9.14
C LEU A 304 -4.57 -21.37 9.17
N GLU A 305 -4.78 -20.36 8.32
CA GLU A 305 -6.05 -19.67 8.14
C GLU A 305 -6.33 -19.46 6.64
N LEU A 306 -7.61 -19.52 6.26
CA LEU A 306 -8.06 -19.19 4.90
C LEU A 306 -9.27 -18.28 4.98
N ASP A 307 -9.15 -17.09 4.41
CA ASP A 307 -10.21 -16.08 4.35
C ASP A 307 -10.82 -15.78 5.73
N ARG A 308 -9.95 -15.68 6.73
CA ARG A 308 -10.35 -15.37 8.10
C ARG A 308 -10.73 -13.89 8.23
N ASP A 309 -11.84 -13.63 8.86
CA ASP A 309 -12.33 -12.28 9.14
C ASP A 309 -11.48 -11.55 10.21
N ASP A 310 -11.19 -10.27 9.96
CA ASP A 310 -10.53 -9.35 10.91
C ASP A 310 -11.26 -8.00 10.99
N ILE A 311 -12.51 -7.93 10.56
CA ILE A 311 -13.30 -6.69 10.45
C ILE A 311 -13.31 -5.88 11.75
N PRO A 312 -13.62 -6.43 12.95
CA PRO A 312 -13.74 -5.63 14.16
C PRO A 312 -12.47 -4.85 14.51
N ALA A 313 -11.30 -5.48 14.33
CA ALA A 313 -10.03 -4.84 14.63
C ALA A 313 -9.69 -3.74 13.61
N VAL A 314 -10.01 -3.95 12.34
CA VAL A 314 -9.79 -2.93 11.30
C VAL A 314 -10.78 -1.79 11.41
N GLN A 315 -12.03 -2.02 11.78
CA GLN A 315 -12.98 -0.95 12.08
C GLN A 315 -12.46 -0.03 13.19
N GLN A 316 -11.90 -0.60 14.24
CA GLN A 316 -11.28 0.18 15.32
C GLN A 316 -10.07 0.99 14.81
N MET A 317 -9.18 0.35 14.04
CA MET A 317 -8.04 1.01 13.42
C MET A 317 -8.47 2.13 12.47
N ALA A 318 -9.46 1.88 11.61
CA ALA A 318 -9.97 2.83 10.62
C ALA A 318 -10.50 4.12 11.26
N ARG A 319 -11.23 4.01 12.38
CA ARG A 319 -11.70 5.19 13.15
C ARG A 319 -10.53 5.98 13.73
N LEU A 320 -9.49 5.30 14.22
CA LEU A 320 -8.30 5.96 14.77
C LEU A 320 -7.45 6.63 13.69
N LEU A 321 -7.44 6.07 12.49
CA LEU A 321 -6.80 6.68 11.31
C LEU A 321 -7.68 7.75 10.64
N GLY A 322 -8.95 7.87 11.04
CA GLY A 322 -9.86 8.90 10.56
C GLY A 322 -10.45 8.61 9.17
N TRP A 323 -10.54 7.34 8.76
CA TRP A 323 -11.14 6.97 7.46
C TRP A 323 -12.62 7.34 7.38
N ASP A 324 -13.32 7.38 8.52
CA ASP A 324 -14.70 7.85 8.65
C ASP A 324 -14.86 9.39 8.53
N LYS A 325 -13.74 10.11 8.54
CA LYS A 325 -13.69 11.59 8.56
C LYS A 325 -13.01 12.18 7.34
N ASP A 326 -12.63 11.36 6.36
CA ASP A 326 -12.06 11.86 5.13
C ASP A 326 -13.10 12.76 4.43
N PRO A 327 -12.79 14.05 4.19
CA PRO A 327 -13.75 14.97 3.60
C PRO A 327 -14.09 14.67 2.15
N ASP A 328 -13.21 13.96 1.44
CA ASP A 328 -13.35 13.67 0.02
C ASP A 328 -14.01 12.29 -0.23
N ASP A 329 -13.81 11.32 0.67
CA ASP A 329 -14.33 9.95 0.53
C ASP A 329 -14.49 9.28 1.90
N PRO A 330 -15.44 9.74 2.74
CA PRO A 330 -15.65 9.17 4.08
C PRO A 330 -16.21 7.74 3.96
N TRP A 331 -15.55 6.79 4.63
CA TRP A 331 -16.02 5.42 4.70
C TRP A 331 -17.05 5.24 5.82
N ASP A 332 -18.16 4.57 5.53
CA ASP A 332 -18.99 4.00 6.58
C ASP A 332 -18.25 2.78 7.16
N VAL A 333 -17.47 3.05 8.20
CA VAL A 333 -16.60 2.05 8.83
C VAL A 333 -17.39 0.85 9.38
N GLU A 334 -18.68 1.03 9.69
CA GLU A 334 -19.53 -0.05 10.19
C GLU A 334 -19.99 -1.01 9.08
N HIS A 335 -20.25 -0.48 7.87
CA HIS A 335 -20.95 -1.25 6.84
C HIS A 335 -20.10 -1.43 5.56
N ASP A 336 -19.17 -0.53 5.29
CA ASP A 336 -18.40 -0.52 4.04
C ASP A 336 -17.06 -1.24 4.10
N ILE A 337 -16.70 -1.85 5.24
CA ILE A 337 -15.41 -2.54 5.39
C ILE A 337 -15.59 -4.06 5.39
N SER A 338 -14.84 -4.71 4.52
CA SER A 338 -14.60 -6.15 4.53
C SER A 338 -13.10 -6.42 4.69
N VAL A 339 -12.74 -7.30 5.59
CA VAL A 339 -11.33 -7.64 5.85
C VAL A 339 -11.19 -9.14 5.95
N LEU A 340 -10.35 -9.68 5.07
CA LEU A 340 -10.06 -11.12 5.07
C LEU A 340 -8.54 -11.32 5.03
N TYR A 341 -8.06 -12.32 5.77
CA TYR A 341 -6.68 -12.75 5.66
C TYR A 341 -6.53 -14.25 5.45
N THR A 342 -5.49 -14.60 4.74
CA THR A 342 -5.05 -15.99 4.54
C THR A 342 -3.62 -16.12 5.03
N LEU A 343 -3.38 -17.10 5.89
CA LEU A 343 -2.09 -17.37 6.52
C LEU A 343 -1.68 -18.81 6.23
N VAL A 344 -0.55 -18.96 5.54
CA VAL A 344 0.00 -20.25 5.18
C VAL A 344 1.47 -20.36 5.60
N LYS A 345 1.94 -21.56 5.85
CA LYS A 345 3.30 -21.82 6.32
C LYS A 345 3.98 -22.87 5.46
N ARG A 346 5.23 -22.61 5.07
CA ARG A 346 6.12 -23.65 4.54
C ARG A 346 6.53 -24.57 5.71
N PRO A 347 6.36 -25.90 5.62
CA PRO A 347 6.88 -26.82 6.63
C PRO A 347 8.37 -26.62 6.92
N GLY A 348 8.79 -26.97 8.15
CA GLY A 348 10.20 -26.89 8.58
C GLY A 348 11.03 -28.03 8.08
#